data_f60910e16099f9ce2e3d83af68b990d3
#
_entry.id   f60910e16099f9ce2e3d83af68b990d3
#
_cell.length_a   1.000
_cell.length_b   1.000
_cell.length_c   1.000
_cell.angle_alpha   90.00
_cell.angle_beta   90.00
_cell.angle_gamma   90.00
#
_symmetry.space_group_name_H-M   'P 1'
#
loop_
_entity.id
_entity.type
_entity.pdbx_description
1 polymer ?
#
loop_
_entity_poly.entity_id
_entity_poly.type
_entity_poly.pdbx_seq_one_letter_code
_entity_poly.pdbx_strand_id
1 'polypeptide(L)'
;MLPRRKMINEPLLRAAQHILFWVISFYIFLYIFKIGNKPGKIDYVYTILFHFFILPPVYINLAWLLPRLRRTNFWMGYFLINISLICLFSWLNLKFFSDWSNTVLPGYFFISYFNFFQVTLFFVVYLAISSLLKLSKSWFVVNSLQKELLVVEKEKAAREKELLELEAKALRAQMNPHFIFNCLNSIKSLMQEREMDKGVTYLTMFSKLIRTLFNNADKKEISLYDEIETCKLYLQLESMRFDSRFSYSVNIDEKIDLKSVQIPALIIQPFIENAIWHGIIPKANGGHIDLLVNQKNESVEVIIDDDGVGRAASLQNKAGLAHQSKGVHLTQSRLELNNLLQKKNAQLEIIDKKDDPQTATGTKVILTFNQAE
;
A
#
# COMPACT_ATOMS: atom_id res chain seq x y z
N MET A 1 -11.37 -7.19 8.24
CA MET A 1 -12.62 -7.42 9.01
C MET A 1 -12.25 -8.17 10.28
N LEU A 2 -12.19 -7.48 11.44
CA LEU A 2 -12.02 -8.12 12.74
C LEU A 2 -13.29 -8.91 13.07
N PRO A 3 -13.20 -10.14 13.56
CA PRO A 3 -14.37 -10.95 13.83
C PRO A 3 -15.21 -10.33 14.95
N ARG A 4 -16.41 -9.92 14.63
CA ARG A 4 -17.43 -9.36 15.55
C ARG A 4 -17.64 -10.16 16.86
N ARG A 5 -17.21 -11.41 16.91
CA ARG A 5 -17.34 -12.30 18.09
C ARG A 5 -16.49 -11.89 19.31
N LYS A 6 -15.37 -11.16 19.15
CA LYS A 6 -14.53 -10.70 20.27
C LYS A 6 -15.11 -9.49 21.02
N MET A 7 -15.98 -8.69 20.41
CA MET A 7 -16.50 -7.47 21.04
C MET A 7 -17.64 -7.70 22.05
N ILE A 8 -18.39 -8.81 21.94
CA ILE A 8 -19.60 -9.03 22.79
C ILE A 8 -19.23 -9.45 24.21
N ASN A 9 -18.11 -10.13 24.43
CA ASN A 9 -17.71 -10.64 25.76
C ASN A 9 -16.78 -9.70 26.56
N GLU A 10 -16.29 -8.60 25.98
CA GLU A 10 -15.38 -7.70 26.68
C GLU A 10 -15.96 -7.02 27.95
N PRO A 11 -17.21 -6.49 27.97
CA PRO A 11 -17.76 -5.86 29.17
C PRO A 11 -17.99 -6.87 30.30
N LEU A 12 -18.46 -8.06 29.97
CA LEU A 12 -18.68 -9.16 30.94
C LEU A 12 -17.33 -9.63 31.54
N LEU A 13 -16.31 -9.79 30.72
CA LEU A 13 -14.97 -10.17 31.17
C LEU A 13 -14.34 -9.08 32.05
N ARG A 14 -14.56 -7.80 31.74
CA ARG A 14 -14.12 -6.67 32.56
C ARG A 14 -14.81 -6.67 33.92
N ALA A 15 -16.14 -6.86 33.94
CA ALA A 15 -16.90 -6.96 35.19
C ALA A 15 -16.40 -8.13 36.05
N ALA A 16 -16.21 -9.30 35.47
CA ALA A 16 -15.67 -10.46 36.17
C ALA A 16 -14.25 -10.20 36.75
N GLN A 17 -13.37 -9.52 36.03
CA GLN A 17 -12.05 -9.16 36.52
C GLN A 17 -12.12 -8.19 37.73
N HIS A 18 -13.03 -7.20 37.67
CA HIS A 18 -13.24 -6.29 38.81
C HIS A 18 -13.82 -7.02 40.03
N ILE A 19 -14.80 -7.87 39.85
CA ILE A 19 -15.36 -8.69 40.92
C ILE A 19 -14.29 -9.57 41.55
N LEU A 20 -13.52 -10.28 40.74
CA LEU A 20 -12.42 -11.14 41.20
C LEU A 20 -11.39 -10.36 42.02
N PHE A 21 -10.98 -9.18 41.53
CA PHE A 21 -10.06 -8.31 42.23
C PHE A 21 -10.59 -7.93 43.63
N TRP A 22 -11.83 -7.52 43.73
CA TRP A 22 -12.42 -7.13 45.03
C TRP A 22 -12.68 -8.31 45.94
N VAL A 23 -13.02 -9.47 45.42
CA VAL A 23 -13.13 -10.70 46.21
C VAL A 23 -11.78 -11.10 46.81
N ILE A 24 -10.71 -11.09 46.01
CA ILE A 24 -9.36 -11.37 46.50
C ILE A 24 -8.95 -10.32 47.55
N SER A 25 -9.18 -9.04 47.28
CA SER A 25 -8.94 -7.94 48.19
C SER A 25 -9.64 -8.15 49.51
N PHE A 26 -10.90 -8.51 49.49
CA PHE A 26 -11.73 -8.78 50.68
C PHE A 26 -11.09 -9.85 51.57
N TYR A 27 -10.71 -10.99 51.02
CA TYR A 27 -10.08 -12.08 51.77
C TYR A 27 -8.71 -11.70 52.33
N ILE A 28 -7.93 -10.91 51.59
CA ILE A 28 -6.62 -10.38 52.09
C ILE A 28 -6.84 -9.49 53.31
N PHE A 29 -7.78 -8.54 53.24
CA PHE A 29 -8.07 -7.64 54.37
C PHE A 29 -8.72 -8.37 55.54
N LEU A 30 -9.60 -9.32 55.27
CA LEU A 30 -10.22 -10.16 56.30
C LEU A 30 -9.12 -10.95 57.09
N TYR A 31 -8.08 -11.41 56.35
CA TYR A 31 -6.94 -12.07 57.00
C TYR A 31 -6.07 -11.09 57.82
N ILE A 32 -5.88 -9.86 57.35
CA ILE A 32 -5.12 -8.83 58.02
C ILE A 32 -5.84 -8.33 59.27
N PHE A 33 -7.17 -8.17 59.22
CA PHE A 33 -8.00 -7.58 60.27
C PHE A 33 -8.49 -8.57 61.32
N LYS A 34 -8.39 -9.89 61.07
CA LYS A 34 -8.86 -10.89 62.02
C LYS A 34 -8.16 -10.78 63.37
N ILE A 35 -8.92 -10.81 64.45
CA ILE A 35 -8.39 -10.69 65.83
C ILE A 35 -8.03 -12.07 66.38
N GLY A 36 -8.70 -13.12 65.95
CA GLY A 36 -8.50 -14.49 66.45
C GLY A 36 -7.97 -15.45 65.37
N ASN A 37 -7.93 -16.75 65.72
CA ASN A 37 -7.49 -17.77 64.76
C ASN A 37 -8.50 -17.95 63.57
N LYS A 38 -9.78 -17.60 63.82
CA LYS A 38 -10.83 -17.60 62.76
C LYS A 38 -11.53 -16.24 62.77
N PRO A 39 -11.91 -15.72 61.54
CA PRO A 39 -12.62 -14.45 61.46
C PRO A 39 -13.98 -14.52 62.17
N GLY A 40 -14.24 -13.55 63.04
CA GLY A 40 -15.54 -13.36 63.71
C GLY A 40 -16.47 -12.41 62.92
N LYS A 41 -17.72 -12.27 63.35
CA LYS A 41 -18.66 -11.34 62.69
C LYS A 41 -18.16 -9.90 62.61
N ILE A 42 -17.44 -9.44 63.62
CA ILE A 42 -16.90 -8.09 63.66
C ILE A 42 -15.83 -7.87 62.60
N ASP A 43 -14.98 -8.87 62.31
CA ASP A 43 -13.93 -8.79 61.30
C ASP A 43 -14.51 -8.67 59.89
N TYR A 44 -15.61 -9.36 59.60
CA TYR A 44 -16.33 -9.24 58.34
C TYR A 44 -16.92 -7.85 58.16
N VAL A 45 -17.60 -7.31 59.21
CA VAL A 45 -18.22 -5.99 59.15
C VAL A 45 -17.13 -4.92 59.01
N TYR A 46 -16.03 -5.01 59.75
CA TYR A 46 -14.92 -4.09 59.63
C TYR A 46 -14.31 -4.12 58.21
N THR A 47 -14.11 -5.30 57.66
CA THR A 47 -13.54 -5.44 56.33
C THR A 47 -14.47 -4.84 55.26
N ILE A 48 -15.78 -5.04 55.33
CA ILE A 48 -16.76 -4.46 54.41
C ILE A 48 -16.72 -2.94 54.48
N LEU A 49 -16.74 -2.37 55.69
CA LEU A 49 -16.73 -0.94 55.92
C LEU A 49 -15.42 -0.33 55.43
N PHE A 50 -14.26 -0.99 55.65
CA PHE A 50 -12.99 -0.55 55.16
C PHE A 50 -12.97 -0.48 53.62
N HIS A 51 -13.55 -1.48 52.94
CA HIS A 51 -13.67 -1.48 51.50
C HIS A 51 -14.57 -0.34 50.98
N PHE A 52 -15.59 0.07 51.72
CA PHE A 52 -16.43 1.22 51.38
C PHE A 52 -15.61 2.51 51.25
N PHE A 53 -14.57 2.70 52.07
CA PHE A 53 -13.69 3.86 52.03
C PHE A 53 -12.59 3.76 50.97
N ILE A 54 -12.11 2.55 50.63
CA ILE A 54 -11.01 2.39 49.66
C ILE A 54 -11.52 2.39 48.21
N LEU A 55 -12.78 1.96 47.97
CA LEU A 55 -13.40 1.91 46.63
C LEU A 55 -13.41 3.26 45.91
N PRO A 56 -13.91 4.38 46.51
CA PRO A 56 -14.03 5.63 45.76
C PRO A 56 -12.70 6.17 45.25
N PRO A 57 -11.60 6.31 46.04
CA PRO A 57 -10.36 6.83 45.54
C PRO A 57 -9.73 5.93 44.46
N VAL A 58 -9.88 4.59 44.56
CA VAL A 58 -9.41 3.67 43.51
C VAL A 58 -10.15 3.91 42.20
N TYR A 59 -11.48 4.01 42.22
CA TYR A 59 -12.25 4.22 40.99
C TYR A 59 -12.11 5.63 40.43
N ILE A 60 -12.00 6.67 41.28
CA ILE A 60 -11.69 8.03 40.83
C ILE A 60 -10.35 8.05 40.10
N ASN A 61 -9.35 7.41 40.68
CA ASN A 61 -8.02 7.29 40.05
C ASN A 61 -8.12 6.53 38.70
N LEU A 62 -8.71 5.34 38.71
CA LEU A 62 -8.77 4.49 37.52
C LEU A 62 -9.65 5.07 36.40
N ALA A 63 -10.80 5.65 36.72
CA ALA A 63 -11.76 6.09 35.72
C ALA A 63 -11.51 7.51 35.21
N TRP A 64 -10.97 8.38 36.06
CA TRP A 64 -10.87 9.80 35.75
C TRP A 64 -9.44 10.35 35.73
N LEU A 65 -8.62 10.11 36.74
CA LEU A 65 -7.27 10.67 36.83
C LEU A 65 -6.28 10.00 35.88
N LEU A 66 -6.20 8.70 35.90
CA LEU A 66 -5.23 7.94 35.08
C LEU A 66 -5.44 8.11 33.57
N PRO A 67 -6.67 8.16 33.02
CA PRO A 67 -6.86 8.48 31.60
C PRO A 67 -6.47 9.92 31.23
N ARG A 68 -6.66 10.88 32.14
CA ARG A 68 -6.22 12.28 31.94
C ARG A 68 -4.72 12.42 31.92
N LEU A 69 -4.00 11.74 32.81
CA LEU A 69 -2.55 11.69 32.79
C LEU A 69 -1.99 11.28 31.42
N ARG A 70 -2.64 10.35 30.73
CA ARG A 70 -2.21 9.88 29.41
C ARG A 70 -2.52 10.82 28.26
N ARG A 71 -3.54 11.69 28.40
CA ARG A 71 -3.97 12.62 27.33
C ARG A 71 -3.27 13.98 27.40
N THR A 72 -2.93 14.40 28.59
CA THR A 72 -2.33 15.71 28.87
C THR A 72 -1.12 15.50 29.75
N ASN A 73 -0.11 16.31 29.60
CA ASN A 73 1.10 16.25 30.45
C ASN A 73 0.79 16.69 31.91
N PHE A 74 -0.33 16.22 32.45
CA PHE A 74 -0.92 16.63 33.74
C PHE A 74 -0.38 15.81 34.93
N TRP A 75 0.87 15.39 34.88
CA TRP A 75 1.44 14.51 35.91
C TRP A 75 1.54 15.14 37.29
N MET A 76 1.86 16.43 37.40
CA MET A 76 1.89 17.14 38.70
C MET A 76 0.50 17.20 39.35
N GLY A 77 -0.52 17.56 38.59
CA GLY A 77 -1.91 17.57 39.07
C GLY A 77 -2.41 16.17 39.44
N TYR A 78 -2.00 15.15 38.69
CA TYR A 78 -2.29 13.75 39.00
C TYR A 78 -1.79 13.36 40.39
N PHE A 79 -0.54 13.65 40.71
CA PHE A 79 0.04 13.33 42.02
C PHE A 79 -0.61 14.13 43.14
N LEU A 80 -0.82 15.44 42.97
CA LEU A 80 -1.44 16.29 43.98
C LEU A 80 -2.87 15.85 44.31
N ILE A 81 -3.67 15.55 43.31
CA ILE A 81 -5.06 15.09 43.50
C ILE A 81 -5.11 13.71 44.16
N ASN A 82 -4.24 12.76 43.73
CA ASN A 82 -4.16 11.45 44.39
C ASN A 82 -3.75 11.55 45.85
N ILE A 83 -2.75 12.36 46.17
CA ILE A 83 -2.31 12.59 47.58
C ILE A 83 -3.47 13.17 48.40
N SER A 84 -4.17 14.18 47.86
CA SER A 84 -5.32 14.78 48.55
C SER A 84 -6.46 13.76 48.75
N LEU A 85 -6.75 12.93 47.78
CA LEU A 85 -7.77 11.86 47.87
C LEU A 85 -7.37 10.82 48.94
N ILE A 86 -6.13 10.36 48.91
CA ILE A 86 -5.61 9.39 49.89
C ILE A 86 -5.72 9.97 51.31
N CYS A 87 -5.25 11.19 51.54
CA CYS A 87 -5.31 11.83 52.86
C CYS A 87 -6.77 12.01 53.33
N LEU A 88 -7.64 12.47 52.42
CA LEU A 88 -9.08 12.66 52.72
C LEU A 88 -9.75 11.35 53.14
N PHE A 89 -9.61 10.32 52.32
CA PHE A 89 -10.27 9.05 52.57
C PHE A 89 -9.66 8.27 53.73
N SER A 90 -8.35 8.40 53.99
CA SER A 90 -7.70 7.87 55.17
C SER A 90 -8.21 8.53 56.43
N TRP A 91 -8.37 9.88 56.40
CA TRP A 91 -8.93 10.63 57.52
C TRP A 91 -10.38 10.28 57.77
N LEU A 92 -11.21 10.19 56.72
CA LEU A 92 -12.62 9.77 56.80
C LEU A 92 -12.76 8.36 57.40
N ASN A 93 -11.89 7.42 56.97
CA ASN A 93 -11.88 6.06 57.51
C ASN A 93 -11.61 6.05 59.00
N LEU A 94 -10.53 6.74 59.43
CA LEU A 94 -10.20 6.82 60.86
C LEU A 94 -11.31 7.50 61.66
N LYS A 95 -11.84 8.63 61.18
CA LYS A 95 -12.90 9.36 61.85
C LYS A 95 -14.16 8.55 61.99
N PHE A 96 -14.48 7.73 60.99
CA PHE A 96 -15.60 6.81 61.04
C PHE A 96 -15.43 5.78 62.16
N PHE A 97 -14.28 5.12 62.21
CA PHE A 97 -14.06 4.05 63.22
C PHE A 97 -13.79 4.59 64.63
N SER A 98 -13.29 5.80 64.80
CA SER A 98 -13.08 6.41 66.12
C SER A 98 -14.38 6.99 66.72
N ASP A 99 -15.14 7.76 65.92
CA ASP A 99 -16.22 8.59 66.46
C ASP A 99 -17.62 8.18 66.00
N TRP A 100 -17.77 7.80 64.73
CA TRP A 100 -19.10 7.63 64.14
C TRP A 100 -19.60 6.19 64.16
N SER A 101 -18.73 5.19 64.30
CA SER A 101 -19.11 3.78 64.25
C SER A 101 -20.12 3.41 65.33
N ASN A 102 -19.98 3.94 66.52
CA ASN A 102 -20.89 3.68 67.65
C ASN A 102 -22.30 4.25 67.42
N THR A 103 -22.41 5.35 66.64
CA THR A 103 -23.71 5.98 66.32
C THR A 103 -24.38 5.29 65.15
N VAL A 104 -23.59 4.85 64.14
CA VAL A 104 -24.12 4.21 62.92
C VAL A 104 -24.42 2.72 63.15
N LEU A 105 -23.60 2.06 63.97
CA LEU A 105 -23.70 0.61 64.25
C LEU A 105 -23.71 0.38 65.76
N PRO A 106 -24.78 0.75 66.46
CA PRO A 106 -24.90 0.53 67.89
C PRO A 106 -24.88 -0.99 68.19
N GLY A 107 -23.95 -1.38 69.10
CA GLY A 107 -23.71 -2.79 69.42
C GLY A 107 -22.46 -3.41 68.79
N TYR A 108 -21.77 -2.69 67.93
CA TYR A 108 -20.45 -3.08 67.45
C TYR A 108 -19.40 -2.13 68.04
N PHE A 109 -18.48 -2.69 68.81
CA PHE A 109 -17.34 -1.91 69.36
C PHE A 109 -16.14 -2.14 68.49
N PHE A 110 -15.77 -1.12 67.67
CA PHE A 110 -14.61 -1.18 66.78
C PHE A 110 -13.42 -0.54 67.49
N ILE A 111 -12.36 -1.31 67.69
CA ILE A 111 -11.10 -0.75 68.15
C ILE A 111 -10.33 -0.29 66.90
N SER A 112 -9.93 0.99 66.86
CA SER A 112 -9.07 1.47 65.81
C SER A 112 -7.64 0.97 66.05
N TYR A 113 -7.30 -0.17 65.45
CA TYR A 113 -5.96 -0.79 65.55
C TYR A 113 -4.91 -0.08 64.73
N PHE A 114 -5.29 0.77 63.78
CA PHE A 114 -4.39 1.40 62.86
C PHE A 114 -4.32 2.91 63.07
N ASN A 115 -3.11 3.45 63.04
CA ASN A 115 -2.89 4.90 63.01
C ASN A 115 -3.05 5.46 61.59
N PHE A 116 -3.07 6.82 61.49
CA PHE A 116 -3.25 7.50 60.19
C PHE A 116 -2.24 7.06 59.13
N PHE A 117 -0.99 6.88 59.54
CA PHE A 117 0.08 6.48 58.62
C PHE A 117 -0.16 5.06 58.04
N GLN A 118 -0.56 4.12 58.85
CA GLN A 118 -0.84 2.74 58.44
C GLN A 118 -2.03 2.65 57.50
N VAL A 119 -3.13 3.36 57.78
CA VAL A 119 -4.29 3.44 56.89
C VAL A 119 -3.93 4.06 55.58
N THR A 120 -3.19 5.19 55.60
CA THR A 120 -2.69 5.86 54.41
C THR A 120 -1.83 4.93 53.54
N LEU A 121 -0.96 4.12 54.18
CA LEU A 121 -0.11 3.15 53.48
C LEU A 121 -0.97 2.11 52.73
N PHE A 122 -2.05 1.59 53.31
CA PHE A 122 -2.99 0.68 52.60
C PHE A 122 -3.57 1.34 51.37
N PHE A 123 -4.01 2.59 51.44
CA PHE A 123 -4.57 3.32 50.30
C PHE A 123 -3.52 3.54 49.20
N VAL A 124 -2.29 3.94 49.58
CA VAL A 124 -1.19 4.11 48.63
C VAL A 124 -0.91 2.80 47.87
N VAL A 125 -0.74 1.70 48.61
CA VAL A 125 -0.45 0.38 48.02
C VAL A 125 -1.58 -0.04 47.06
N TYR A 126 -2.85 0.14 47.46
CA TYR A 126 -4.00 -0.22 46.60
C TYR A 126 -4.07 0.63 45.35
N LEU A 127 -3.87 1.95 45.46
CA LEU A 127 -3.84 2.81 44.29
C LEU A 127 -2.67 2.46 43.36
N ALA A 128 -1.50 2.17 43.93
CA ALA A 128 -0.34 1.77 43.13
C ALA A 128 -0.59 0.45 42.38
N ILE A 129 -1.03 -0.60 43.10
CA ILE A 129 -1.29 -1.91 42.50
C ILE A 129 -2.37 -1.80 41.40
N SER A 130 -3.50 -1.16 41.69
CA SER A 130 -4.60 -1.00 40.71
C SER A 130 -4.18 -0.20 39.49
N SER A 131 -3.39 0.84 39.67
CA SER A 131 -2.83 1.64 38.58
C SER A 131 -1.84 0.86 37.74
N LEU A 132 -0.92 0.10 38.35
CA LEU A 132 0.04 -0.77 37.68
C LEU A 132 -0.65 -1.84 36.83
N LEU A 133 -1.67 -2.51 37.38
CA LEU A 133 -2.44 -3.51 36.66
C LEU A 133 -3.13 -2.91 35.41
N LYS A 134 -3.72 -1.73 35.54
CA LYS A 134 -4.35 -1.04 34.41
C LYS A 134 -3.35 -0.57 33.37
N LEU A 135 -2.22 -0.02 33.78
CA LEU A 135 -1.14 0.43 32.88
C LEU A 135 -0.51 -0.74 32.14
N SER A 136 -0.22 -1.84 32.87
CA SER A 136 0.32 -3.06 32.27
C SER A 136 -0.62 -3.62 31.20
N LYS A 137 -1.92 -3.77 31.51
CA LYS A 137 -2.90 -4.22 30.52
C LYS A 137 -2.93 -3.30 29.28
N SER A 138 -2.92 -1.98 29.50
CA SER A 138 -2.90 -1.02 28.40
C SER A 138 -1.63 -1.10 27.57
N TRP A 139 -0.47 -1.32 28.20
CA TRP A 139 0.80 -1.48 27.53
C TRP A 139 0.81 -2.75 26.64
N PHE A 140 0.32 -3.87 27.15
CA PHE A 140 0.21 -5.12 26.38
C PHE A 140 -0.67 -4.95 25.13
N VAL A 141 -1.82 -4.26 25.26
CA VAL A 141 -2.71 -4.01 24.13
C VAL A 141 -2.04 -3.14 23.07
N VAL A 142 -1.40 -2.04 23.50
CA VAL A 142 -0.69 -1.13 22.57
C VAL A 142 0.46 -1.86 21.86
N ASN A 143 1.25 -2.63 22.61
CA ASN A 143 2.39 -3.36 22.06
C ASN A 143 1.95 -4.45 21.07
N SER A 144 0.84 -5.16 21.36
CA SER A 144 0.29 -6.14 20.41
C SER A 144 -0.22 -5.50 19.12
N LEU A 145 -0.90 -4.35 19.20
CA LEU A 145 -1.35 -3.58 18.04
C LEU A 145 -0.19 -3.05 17.21
N GLN A 146 0.87 -2.54 17.85
CA GLN A 146 2.07 -2.09 17.15
C GLN A 146 2.75 -3.24 16.38
N LYS A 147 2.84 -4.42 16.98
CA LYS A 147 3.38 -5.61 16.30
C LYS A 147 2.54 -6.01 15.09
N GLU A 148 1.22 -5.98 15.22
CA GLU A 148 0.30 -6.29 14.13
C GLU A 148 0.44 -5.29 12.97
N LEU A 149 0.52 -3.99 13.28
CA LEU A 149 0.76 -2.94 12.27
C LEU A 149 2.08 -3.14 11.53
N LEU A 150 3.17 -3.44 12.27
CA LEU A 150 4.48 -3.71 11.65
C LEU A 150 4.47 -4.91 10.71
N VAL A 151 3.70 -5.95 11.02
CA VAL A 151 3.53 -7.12 10.14
C VAL A 151 2.81 -6.70 8.86
N VAL A 152 1.70 -5.97 8.97
CA VAL A 152 0.93 -5.48 7.81
C VAL A 152 1.76 -4.56 6.91
N GLU A 153 2.55 -3.65 7.51
CA GLU A 153 3.46 -2.77 6.75
C GLU A 153 4.53 -3.57 5.99
N LYS A 154 5.13 -4.57 6.64
CA LYS A 154 6.13 -5.46 5.99
C LYS A 154 5.52 -6.25 4.84
N GLU A 155 4.32 -6.81 5.03
CA GLU A 155 3.63 -7.53 3.96
C GLU A 155 3.29 -6.61 2.78
N LYS A 156 2.85 -5.37 3.06
CA LYS A 156 2.58 -4.37 2.02
C LYS A 156 3.85 -4.04 1.23
N ALA A 157 4.95 -3.76 1.92
CA ALA A 157 6.24 -3.46 1.28
C ALA A 157 6.78 -4.65 0.46
N ALA A 158 6.59 -5.90 0.94
CA ALA A 158 6.99 -7.09 0.22
C ALA A 158 6.18 -7.27 -1.08
N ARG A 159 4.86 -7.06 -1.04
CA ARG A 159 3.99 -7.13 -2.24
C ARG A 159 4.33 -6.04 -3.26
N GLU A 160 4.61 -4.82 -2.78
CA GLU A 160 5.00 -3.71 -3.66
C GLU A 160 6.34 -4.02 -4.36
N LYS A 161 7.31 -4.58 -3.64
CA LYS A 161 8.58 -5.05 -4.23
C LYS A 161 8.36 -6.15 -5.25
N GLU A 162 7.53 -7.16 -4.96
CA GLU A 162 7.20 -8.24 -5.89
C GLU A 162 6.55 -7.72 -7.17
N LEU A 163 5.62 -6.77 -7.05
CA LEU A 163 4.99 -6.11 -8.20
C LEU A 163 6.02 -5.38 -9.07
N LEU A 164 6.95 -4.64 -8.47
CA LEU A 164 8.03 -3.96 -9.19
C LEU A 164 8.97 -4.95 -9.89
N GLU A 165 9.30 -6.08 -9.25
CA GLU A 165 10.12 -7.13 -9.88
C GLU A 165 9.39 -7.82 -11.04
N LEU A 166 8.08 -8.06 -10.92
CA LEU A 166 7.26 -8.61 -12.00
C LEU A 166 7.14 -7.62 -13.16
N GLU A 167 6.96 -6.34 -12.87
CA GLU A 167 6.93 -5.28 -13.88
C GLU A 167 8.28 -5.18 -14.62
N ALA A 168 9.41 -5.21 -13.92
CA ALA A 168 10.74 -5.22 -14.51
C ALA A 168 10.98 -6.49 -15.37
N LYS A 169 10.53 -7.66 -14.92
CA LYS A 169 10.60 -8.91 -15.70
C LYS A 169 9.75 -8.83 -16.96
N ALA A 170 8.54 -8.28 -16.87
CA ALA A 170 7.66 -8.08 -18.01
C ALA A 170 8.27 -7.12 -19.04
N LEU A 171 8.90 -6.06 -18.57
CA LEU A 171 9.62 -5.08 -19.41
C LEU A 171 10.80 -5.73 -20.14
N ARG A 172 11.62 -6.52 -19.44
CA ARG A 172 12.75 -7.27 -20.05
C ARG A 172 12.28 -8.33 -21.05
N ALA A 173 11.13 -8.97 -20.80
CA ALA A 173 10.54 -9.94 -21.72
C ALA A 173 10.00 -9.30 -23.02
N GLN A 174 9.75 -7.97 -23.03
CA GLN A 174 9.38 -7.21 -24.23
C GLN A 174 10.56 -6.98 -25.19
N MET A 175 11.80 -7.14 -24.73
CA MET A 175 12.93 -7.18 -25.66
C MET A 175 12.85 -8.48 -26.45
N ASN A 176 12.24 -8.40 -27.63
CA ASN A 176 11.97 -9.54 -28.50
C ASN A 176 13.29 -10.23 -28.91
N PRO A 177 13.67 -11.41 -28.33
CA PRO A 177 14.92 -12.07 -28.68
C PRO A 177 14.98 -12.38 -30.18
N HIS A 178 13.84 -12.62 -30.78
CA HIS A 178 13.69 -12.87 -32.19
C HIS A 178 14.11 -11.66 -33.04
N PHE A 179 13.81 -10.42 -32.58
CA PHE A 179 14.29 -9.21 -33.22
C PHE A 179 15.82 -9.14 -33.23
N ILE A 180 16.47 -9.40 -32.08
CA ILE A 180 17.93 -9.39 -31.96
C ILE A 180 18.57 -10.41 -32.93
N PHE A 181 18.05 -11.66 -32.93
CA PHE A 181 18.55 -12.68 -33.82
C PHE A 181 18.34 -12.33 -35.31
N ASN A 182 17.22 -11.73 -35.66
CA ASN A 182 16.92 -11.31 -37.02
C ASN A 182 17.86 -10.19 -37.48
N CYS A 183 18.13 -9.18 -36.64
CA CYS A 183 19.09 -8.14 -36.93
C CYS A 183 20.50 -8.70 -37.15
N LEU A 184 20.96 -9.62 -36.28
CA LEU A 184 22.27 -10.27 -36.46
C LEU A 184 22.33 -11.11 -37.73
N ASN A 185 21.29 -11.79 -38.11
CA ASN A 185 21.20 -12.52 -39.37
C ASN A 185 21.24 -11.57 -40.59
N SER A 186 20.57 -10.42 -40.52
CA SER A 186 20.64 -9.42 -41.58
C SER A 186 22.06 -8.85 -41.78
N ILE A 187 22.72 -8.54 -40.65
CA ILE A 187 24.15 -8.11 -40.71
C ILE A 187 25.02 -9.18 -41.34
N LYS A 188 24.80 -10.48 -40.95
CA LYS A 188 25.55 -11.61 -41.57
C LYS A 188 25.28 -11.73 -43.05
N SER A 189 24.03 -11.59 -43.52
CA SER A 189 23.68 -11.62 -44.95
C SER A 189 24.39 -10.51 -45.73
N LEU A 190 24.32 -9.26 -45.27
CA LEU A 190 24.99 -8.13 -45.89
C LEU A 190 26.52 -8.31 -45.97
N MET A 191 27.12 -8.92 -44.95
CA MET A 191 28.56 -9.26 -44.98
C MET A 191 28.85 -10.36 -46.01
N GLN A 192 28.02 -11.38 -46.15
CA GLN A 192 28.18 -12.45 -47.16
C GLN A 192 27.97 -11.95 -48.57
N GLU A 193 27.09 -11.00 -48.79
CA GLU A 193 26.79 -10.35 -50.06
C GLU A 193 27.85 -9.30 -50.44
N ARG A 194 28.86 -9.10 -49.58
CA ARG A 194 29.94 -8.08 -49.72
C ARG A 194 29.46 -6.64 -49.68
N GLU A 195 28.26 -6.40 -49.16
CA GLU A 195 27.72 -5.05 -48.97
C GLU A 195 28.22 -4.42 -47.64
N MET A 196 29.53 -4.27 -47.51
CA MET A 196 30.16 -3.90 -46.23
C MET A 196 29.65 -2.56 -45.67
N ASP A 197 29.45 -1.55 -46.51
CA ASP A 197 29.02 -0.21 -46.08
C ASP A 197 27.59 -0.26 -45.50
N LYS A 198 26.69 -1.02 -46.13
CA LYS A 198 25.34 -1.25 -45.61
C LYS A 198 25.40 -2.05 -44.32
N GLY A 199 26.25 -3.08 -44.23
CA GLY A 199 26.42 -3.90 -43.03
C GLY A 199 26.93 -3.07 -41.83
N VAL A 200 27.90 -2.19 -42.03
CA VAL A 200 28.42 -1.29 -41.00
C VAL A 200 27.35 -0.28 -40.55
N THR A 201 26.61 0.30 -41.51
CA THR A 201 25.50 1.22 -41.22
C THR A 201 24.44 0.54 -40.38
N TYR A 202 23.99 -0.65 -40.79
CA TYR A 202 22.99 -1.46 -40.08
C TYR A 202 23.48 -1.82 -38.67
N LEU A 203 24.71 -2.27 -38.49
CA LEU A 203 25.32 -2.59 -37.21
C LEU A 203 25.38 -1.37 -36.25
N THR A 204 25.71 -0.20 -36.79
CA THR A 204 25.79 1.05 -36.05
C THR A 204 24.41 1.44 -35.52
N MET A 205 23.39 1.39 -36.41
CA MET A 205 21.99 1.69 -36.03
C MET A 205 21.45 0.70 -35.02
N PHE A 206 21.68 -0.62 -35.25
CA PHE A 206 21.32 -1.67 -34.33
C PHE A 206 21.93 -1.47 -32.94
N SER A 207 23.25 -1.17 -32.88
CA SER A 207 23.95 -0.90 -31.62
C SER A 207 23.38 0.31 -30.89
N LYS A 208 23.02 1.39 -31.63
CA LYS A 208 22.36 2.58 -31.08
C LYS A 208 20.98 2.23 -30.51
N LEU A 209 20.17 1.50 -31.28
CA LEU A 209 18.83 1.08 -30.84
C LEU A 209 18.88 0.23 -29.58
N ILE A 210 19.72 -0.82 -29.58
CA ILE A 210 19.85 -1.71 -28.40
C ILE A 210 20.29 -0.93 -27.16
N ARG A 211 21.27 -0.03 -27.29
CA ARG A 211 21.69 0.83 -26.18
C ARG A 211 20.55 1.70 -25.65
N THR A 212 19.77 2.30 -26.54
CA THR A 212 18.62 3.14 -26.16
C THR A 212 17.53 2.32 -25.46
N LEU A 213 17.21 1.12 -25.97
CA LEU A 213 16.24 0.22 -25.35
C LEU A 213 16.68 -0.19 -23.93
N PHE A 214 17.96 -0.55 -23.74
CA PHE A 214 18.48 -0.88 -22.42
C PHE A 214 18.42 0.31 -21.45
N ASN A 215 18.81 1.50 -21.91
CA ASN A 215 18.80 2.70 -21.07
C ASN A 215 17.39 3.15 -20.68
N ASN A 216 16.39 2.81 -21.49
CA ASN A 216 15.00 3.17 -21.25
C ASN A 216 14.20 2.07 -20.53
N ALA A 217 14.68 0.82 -20.55
CA ALA A 217 13.98 -0.32 -19.94
C ALA A 217 13.78 -0.21 -18.42
N ASP A 218 14.68 0.48 -17.71
CA ASP A 218 14.60 0.67 -16.27
C ASP A 218 13.90 1.99 -15.87
N LYS A 219 13.51 2.81 -16.86
CA LYS A 219 12.82 4.08 -16.61
C LYS A 219 11.31 3.87 -16.56
N LYS A 220 10.64 4.53 -15.61
CA LYS A 220 9.18 4.53 -15.55
C LYS A 220 8.58 5.37 -16.68
N GLU A 221 9.15 6.55 -16.89
CA GLU A 221 8.73 7.50 -17.93
C GLU A 221 9.95 8.02 -18.70
N ILE A 222 9.73 8.34 -19.95
CA ILE A 222 10.71 9.00 -20.84
C ILE A 222 10.02 10.12 -21.60
N SER A 223 10.82 11.03 -22.21
CA SER A 223 10.24 12.04 -23.07
C SER A 223 9.64 11.42 -24.34
N LEU A 224 8.56 12.01 -24.83
CA LEU A 224 7.96 11.60 -26.13
C LEU A 224 8.99 11.71 -27.24
N TYR A 225 9.93 12.67 -27.15
CA TYR A 225 11.05 12.79 -28.07
C TYR A 225 11.91 11.52 -28.12
N ASP A 226 12.33 11.00 -26.96
CA ASP A 226 13.18 9.81 -26.88
C ASP A 226 12.46 8.55 -27.40
N GLU A 227 11.17 8.44 -27.12
CA GLU A 227 10.34 7.32 -27.62
C GLU A 227 10.19 7.39 -29.15
N ILE A 228 9.89 8.55 -29.72
CA ILE A 228 9.75 8.74 -31.18
C ILE A 228 11.08 8.48 -31.89
N GLU A 229 12.21 8.95 -31.36
CA GLU A 229 13.53 8.66 -31.93
C GLU A 229 13.86 7.16 -31.89
N THR A 230 13.45 6.47 -30.81
CA THR A 230 13.59 5.01 -30.72
C THR A 230 12.73 4.30 -31.79
N CYS A 231 11.50 4.75 -31.96
CA CYS A 231 10.59 4.25 -33.00
C CYS A 231 11.10 4.47 -34.42
N LYS A 232 11.68 5.64 -34.71
CA LYS A 232 12.34 5.95 -36.01
C LYS A 232 13.50 5.00 -36.30
N LEU A 233 14.38 4.78 -35.32
CA LEU A 233 15.49 3.82 -35.47
C LEU A 233 14.99 2.40 -35.74
N TYR A 234 13.92 1.97 -35.05
CA TYR A 234 13.31 0.67 -35.24
C TYR A 234 12.72 0.52 -36.63
N LEU A 235 11.90 1.49 -37.09
CA LEU A 235 11.31 1.52 -38.42
C LEU A 235 12.40 1.49 -39.55
N GLN A 236 13.47 2.24 -39.36
CA GLN A 236 14.58 2.30 -40.30
C GLN A 236 15.31 0.95 -40.42
N LEU A 237 15.62 0.29 -39.30
CA LEU A 237 16.25 -1.04 -39.26
C LEU A 237 15.37 -2.11 -39.93
N GLU A 238 14.06 -2.12 -39.62
CA GLU A 238 13.13 -3.08 -40.19
C GLU A 238 12.94 -2.82 -41.72
N SER A 239 12.84 -1.56 -42.15
CA SER A 239 12.75 -1.22 -43.57
C SER A 239 13.99 -1.71 -44.36
N MET A 240 15.18 -1.52 -43.81
CA MET A 240 16.43 -2.04 -44.44
C MET A 240 16.42 -3.57 -44.48
N ARG A 241 15.91 -4.25 -43.46
CA ARG A 241 15.87 -5.72 -43.38
C ARG A 241 14.95 -6.35 -44.41
N PHE A 242 13.85 -5.70 -44.72
CA PHE A 242 12.86 -6.21 -45.69
C PHE A 242 13.03 -5.63 -47.09
N ASP A 243 14.23 -5.17 -47.43
CA ASP A 243 14.55 -4.60 -48.77
C ASP A 243 13.54 -3.53 -49.21
N SER A 244 13.15 -2.68 -48.31
CA SER A 244 12.16 -1.60 -48.54
C SER A 244 10.80 -2.09 -48.98
N ARG A 245 10.38 -3.32 -48.60
CA ARG A 245 9.01 -3.83 -48.90
C ARG A 245 7.91 -2.98 -48.27
N PHE A 246 8.26 -2.16 -47.29
CA PHE A 246 7.34 -1.18 -46.77
C PHE A 246 8.02 0.22 -46.71
N SER A 247 7.19 1.22 -46.83
CA SER A 247 7.58 2.61 -46.56
C SER A 247 6.98 3.10 -45.27
N TYR A 248 7.53 4.14 -44.69
CA TYR A 248 6.98 4.79 -43.52
C TYR A 248 7.13 6.29 -43.59
N SER A 249 6.23 7.01 -42.95
CA SER A 249 6.34 8.44 -42.73
C SER A 249 6.26 8.78 -41.23
N VAL A 250 6.96 9.86 -40.83
CA VAL A 250 6.87 10.37 -39.47
C VAL A 250 6.58 11.85 -39.52
N ASN A 251 5.37 12.24 -39.15
CA ASN A 251 4.91 13.62 -39.18
C ASN A 251 4.60 14.10 -37.76
N ILE A 252 5.21 15.19 -37.36
CA ILE A 252 5.10 15.74 -36.01
C ILE A 252 4.64 17.19 -36.15
N ASP A 253 3.59 17.55 -35.39
CA ASP A 253 3.11 18.95 -35.33
C ASP A 253 4.21 19.82 -34.70
N GLU A 254 4.67 20.86 -35.39
CA GLU A 254 5.72 21.76 -34.93
C GLU A 254 5.37 22.51 -33.63
N LYS A 255 4.11 22.55 -33.24
CA LYS A 255 3.64 23.20 -32.03
C LYS A 255 3.95 22.40 -30.75
N ILE A 256 4.34 21.12 -30.87
CA ILE A 256 4.52 20.22 -29.74
C ILE A 256 5.99 20.27 -29.28
N ASP A 257 6.22 20.62 -28.02
CA ASP A 257 7.51 20.34 -27.38
C ASP A 257 7.55 18.89 -26.91
N LEU A 258 8.05 18.00 -27.76
CA LEU A 258 8.17 16.56 -27.48
C LEU A 258 9.01 16.24 -26.23
N LYS A 259 9.90 17.13 -25.79
CA LYS A 259 10.76 16.91 -24.63
C LYS A 259 10.02 17.15 -23.31
N SER A 260 9.02 18.02 -23.32
CA SER A 260 8.20 18.30 -22.13
C SER A 260 7.18 17.20 -21.85
N VAL A 261 6.73 16.47 -22.87
CA VAL A 261 5.72 15.41 -22.73
C VAL A 261 6.37 14.13 -22.19
N GLN A 262 6.00 13.73 -20.97
CA GLN A 262 6.49 12.51 -20.33
C GLN A 262 5.47 11.37 -20.49
N ILE A 263 5.90 10.24 -21.04
CA ILE A 263 5.09 9.05 -21.30
C ILE A 263 5.75 7.79 -20.72
N PRO A 264 5.00 6.72 -20.46
CA PRO A 264 5.59 5.44 -20.05
C PRO A 264 6.60 4.95 -21.11
N ALA A 265 7.77 4.52 -20.66
CA ALA A 265 8.82 4.06 -21.57
C ALA A 265 8.37 2.86 -22.40
N LEU A 266 8.74 2.81 -23.68
CA LEU A 266 8.45 1.72 -24.60
C LEU A 266 6.93 1.43 -24.74
N ILE A 267 6.09 2.48 -24.74
CA ILE A 267 4.62 2.34 -24.87
C ILE A 267 4.16 2.36 -26.32
N ILE A 268 4.89 3.05 -27.23
CA ILE A 268 4.55 3.20 -28.64
C ILE A 268 5.13 2.05 -29.47
N GLN A 269 6.33 1.62 -29.16
CA GLN A 269 7.08 0.61 -29.92
C GLN A 269 6.28 -0.69 -30.19
N PRO A 270 5.55 -1.31 -29.22
CA PRO A 270 4.81 -2.54 -29.49
C PRO A 270 3.76 -2.43 -30.59
N PHE A 271 3.19 -1.25 -30.79
CA PHE A 271 2.21 -1.02 -31.84
C PHE A 271 2.86 -0.91 -33.23
N ILE A 272 4.05 -0.31 -33.30
CA ILE A 272 4.86 -0.28 -34.53
C ILE A 272 5.32 -1.70 -34.90
N GLU A 273 5.78 -2.48 -33.91
CA GLU A 273 6.11 -3.90 -34.13
C GLU A 273 4.92 -4.67 -34.70
N ASN A 274 3.73 -4.48 -34.13
CA ASN A 274 2.52 -5.11 -34.60
C ASN A 274 2.12 -4.68 -36.01
N ALA A 275 2.22 -3.39 -36.34
CA ALA A 275 1.96 -2.87 -37.67
C ALA A 275 2.87 -3.53 -38.72
N ILE A 276 4.17 -3.63 -38.45
CA ILE A 276 5.13 -4.29 -39.36
C ILE A 276 4.83 -5.78 -39.49
N TRP A 277 4.91 -6.52 -38.38
CA TRP A 277 4.91 -7.97 -38.38
C TRP A 277 3.56 -8.60 -38.71
N HIS A 278 2.50 -7.95 -38.31
CA HIS A 278 1.13 -8.47 -38.40
C HIS A 278 0.27 -7.76 -39.43
N GLY A 279 0.61 -6.50 -39.70
CA GLY A 279 -0.09 -5.73 -40.73
C GLY A 279 0.60 -5.87 -42.10
N ILE A 280 1.83 -5.43 -42.20
CA ILE A 280 2.52 -5.21 -43.51
C ILE A 280 3.17 -6.47 -44.05
N ILE A 281 3.95 -7.23 -43.25
CA ILE A 281 4.73 -8.37 -43.76
C ILE A 281 3.85 -9.47 -44.37
N PRO A 282 2.63 -9.76 -43.88
CA PRO A 282 1.72 -10.71 -44.51
C PRO A 282 1.14 -10.23 -45.85
N LYS A 283 1.23 -8.91 -46.16
CA LYS A 283 0.68 -8.30 -47.39
C LYS A 283 1.67 -8.50 -48.55
N ALA A 284 1.23 -9.14 -49.65
CA ALA A 284 2.08 -9.52 -50.78
C ALA A 284 2.73 -8.28 -51.46
N ASN A 285 2.02 -7.17 -51.54
CA ASN A 285 2.44 -5.96 -52.24
C ASN A 285 3.16 -4.92 -51.36
N GLY A 286 3.55 -5.32 -50.12
CA GLY A 286 4.08 -4.38 -49.17
C GLY A 286 3.03 -3.42 -48.60
N GLY A 287 3.44 -2.36 -47.95
CA GLY A 287 2.52 -1.38 -47.36
C GLY A 287 3.20 -0.13 -46.85
N HIS A 288 2.40 0.69 -46.14
CA HIS A 288 2.84 1.95 -45.56
C HIS A 288 2.41 2.07 -44.13
N ILE A 289 3.30 2.72 -43.30
CA ILE A 289 3.04 3.04 -41.91
C ILE A 289 3.22 4.53 -41.70
N ASP A 290 2.18 5.19 -41.24
CA ASP A 290 2.24 6.59 -40.80
C ASP A 290 2.34 6.67 -39.28
N LEU A 291 3.37 7.35 -38.79
CA LEU A 291 3.51 7.75 -37.39
C LEU A 291 3.25 9.25 -37.29
N LEU A 292 2.09 9.62 -36.75
CA LEU A 292 1.65 11.00 -36.65
C LEU A 292 1.64 11.43 -35.17
N VAL A 293 2.13 12.62 -34.87
CA VAL A 293 2.06 13.22 -33.52
C VAL A 293 1.38 14.58 -33.66
N ASN A 294 0.17 14.68 -33.13
CA ASN A 294 -0.71 15.84 -33.28
C ASN A 294 -1.04 16.47 -31.92
N GLN A 295 -1.13 17.78 -31.87
CA GLN A 295 -1.70 18.49 -30.74
C GLN A 295 -3.23 18.49 -30.84
N LYS A 296 -3.92 18.07 -29.78
CA LYS A 296 -5.38 18.10 -29.69
C LYS A 296 -5.80 18.71 -28.37
N ASN A 297 -6.16 19.97 -28.40
CA ASN A 297 -6.43 20.78 -27.20
C ASN A 297 -5.21 20.73 -26.22
N GLU A 298 -5.43 20.28 -24.99
CA GLU A 298 -4.41 20.11 -23.93
C GLU A 298 -3.75 18.73 -23.93
N SER A 299 -3.98 17.90 -24.94
CA SER A 299 -3.43 16.56 -25.06
C SER A 299 -2.62 16.38 -26.34
N VAL A 300 -1.70 15.42 -26.30
CA VAL A 300 -0.94 14.98 -27.47
C VAL A 300 -1.43 13.62 -27.91
N GLU A 301 -1.81 13.50 -29.19
CA GLU A 301 -2.19 12.23 -29.83
C GLU A 301 -1.03 11.69 -30.63
N VAL A 302 -0.65 10.44 -30.35
CA VAL A 302 0.26 9.65 -31.18
C VAL A 302 -0.54 8.62 -31.93
N ILE A 303 -0.49 8.70 -33.25
CA ILE A 303 -1.27 7.84 -34.15
C ILE A 303 -0.30 6.97 -34.94
N ILE A 304 -0.50 5.64 -34.87
CA ILE A 304 0.16 4.66 -35.74
C ILE A 304 -0.92 4.14 -36.69
N ASP A 305 -0.73 4.40 -37.97
CA ASP A 305 -1.70 4.08 -39.01
C ASP A 305 -1.02 3.22 -40.05
N ASP A 306 -1.43 1.93 -40.15
CA ASP A 306 -0.94 0.99 -41.18
C ASP A 306 -1.99 0.68 -42.25
N ASP A 307 -1.56 0.39 -43.46
CA ASP A 307 -2.37 -0.11 -44.55
C ASP A 307 -2.26 -1.62 -44.72
N GLY A 308 -1.93 -2.34 -43.66
CA GLY A 308 -1.72 -3.79 -43.64
C GLY A 308 -2.99 -4.62 -43.87
N VAL A 309 -2.87 -5.94 -43.63
CA VAL A 309 -3.98 -6.89 -43.82
C VAL A 309 -5.11 -6.77 -42.78
N GLY A 310 -4.89 -5.99 -41.70
CA GLY A 310 -5.82 -5.84 -40.60
C GLY A 310 -5.82 -7.02 -39.62
N ARG A 311 -6.39 -6.78 -38.43
CA ARG A 311 -6.34 -7.74 -37.31
C ARG A 311 -7.15 -9.02 -37.59
N ALA A 312 -8.29 -8.90 -38.23
CA ALA A 312 -9.18 -10.06 -38.53
C ALA A 312 -8.51 -11.06 -39.45
N ALA A 313 -7.87 -10.59 -40.55
CA ALA A 313 -7.15 -11.45 -41.50
C ALA A 313 -5.87 -12.03 -40.88
N SER A 314 -5.19 -11.25 -40.05
CA SER A 314 -3.98 -11.69 -39.31
C SER A 314 -4.31 -12.83 -38.33
N LEU A 315 -5.46 -12.82 -37.65
CA LEU A 315 -5.91 -13.88 -36.74
C LEU A 315 -6.26 -15.19 -37.48
N GLN A 316 -6.86 -15.13 -38.71
CA GLN A 316 -7.19 -16.31 -39.49
C GLN A 316 -5.97 -17.08 -39.99
N ASN A 317 -4.87 -16.38 -40.26
CA ASN A 317 -3.61 -16.98 -40.73
C ASN A 317 -2.78 -17.66 -39.61
N LYS A 318 -3.26 -17.65 -38.36
CA LYS A 318 -2.53 -18.15 -37.20
C LYS A 318 -3.33 -19.13 -36.35
N ALA A 319 -3.60 -20.30 -36.91
CA ALA A 319 -3.88 -21.48 -36.10
C ALA A 319 -2.59 -21.90 -35.38
N GLY A 320 -2.15 -21.23 -34.32
CA GLY A 320 -1.01 -21.69 -33.54
C GLY A 320 -0.26 -20.72 -32.61
N LEU A 321 -0.53 -19.43 -32.59
CA LEU A 321 0.27 -18.51 -31.80
C LEU A 321 -0.55 -17.69 -30.79
N ALA A 322 -0.70 -18.24 -29.60
CA ALA A 322 -1.26 -17.59 -28.40
C ALA A 322 -0.43 -16.39 -27.87
N HIS A 323 0.60 -15.94 -28.61
CA HIS A 323 1.51 -14.88 -28.16
C HIS A 323 1.07 -13.46 -28.51
N GLN A 324 0.13 -13.29 -29.44
CA GLN A 324 -0.23 -11.98 -29.99
C GLN A 324 -1.14 -11.12 -29.11
N SER A 325 -2.06 -11.75 -28.37
CA SER A 325 -2.94 -11.00 -27.45
C SER A 325 -2.22 -10.49 -26.20
N LYS A 326 -1.07 -11.09 -25.87
CA LYS A 326 -0.32 -10.75 -24.65
C LYS A 326 0.38 -9.39 -24.70
N GLY A 327 0.96 -9.00 -25.86
CA GLY A 327 1.71 -7.74 -25.98
C GLY A 327 0.80 -6.51 -25.84
N VAL A 328 -0.31 -6.45 -26.62
CA VAL A 328 -1.27 -5.34 -26.57
C VAL A 328 -1.93 -5.25 -25.19
N HIS A 329 -2.35 -6.40 -24.64
CA HIS A 329 -2.97 -6.45 -23.32
C HIS A 329 -1.99 -5.98 -22.22
N LEU A 330 -0.73 -6.37 -22.31
CA LEU A 330 0.30 -5.94 -21.36
C LEU A 330 0.55 -4.43 -21.47
N THR A 331 0.59 -3.89 -22.69
CA THR A 331 0.76 -2.44 -22.91
C THR A 331 -0.45 -1.66 -22.38
N GLN A 332 -1.67 -2.16 -22.57
CA GLN A 332 -2.89 -1.57 -22.02
C GLN A 332 -2.88 -1.60 -20.49
N SER A 333 -2.54 -2.72 -19.87
CA SER A 333 -2.44 -2.83 -18.41
C SER A 333 -1.40 -1.90 -17.82
N ARG A 334 -0.27 -1.69 -18.52
CA ARG A 334 0.75 -0.72 -18.11
C ARG A 334 0.25 0.72 -18.19
N LEU A 335 -0.51 1.06 -19.23
CA LEU A 335 -1.11 2.38 -19.37
C LEU A 335 -2.11 2.66 -18.24
N GLU A 336 -2.98 1.70 -17.94
CA GLU A 336 -3.94 1.77 -16.83
C GLU A 336 -3.23 1.92 -15.47
N LEU A 337 -2.18 1.14 -15.23
CA LEU A 337 -1.39 1.23 -14.01
C LEU A 337 -0.69 2.59 -13.87
N ASN A 338 -0.11 3.11 -14.96
CA ASN A 338 0.51 4.43 -14.97
C ASN A 338 -0.52 5.54 -14.68
N ASN A 339 -1.73 5.45 -15.25
CA ASN A 339 -2.82 6.36 -14.97
C ASN A 339 -3.18 6.39 -13.47
N LEU A 340 -3.25 5.21 -12.84
CA LEU A 340 -3.55 5.09 -11.41
C LEU A 340 -2.44 5.66 -10.53
N LEU A 341 -1.17 5.40 -10.86
CA LEU A 341 -0.03 5.80 -10.05
C LEU A 341 0.31 7.29 -10.20
N GLN A 342 0.21 7.84 -11.42
CA GLN A 342 0.64 9.20 -11.76
C GLN A 342 -0.54 10.19 -11.84
N LYS A 343 -1.79 9.74 -11.62
CA LYS A 343 -3.01 10.52 -11.80
C LYS A 343 -3.10 11.15 -13.21
N LYS A 344 -2.51 10.50 -14.20
CA LYS A 344 -2.58 10.88 -15.61
C LYS A 344 -3.79 10.21 -16.25
N ASN A 345 -4.22 10.71 -17.40
CA ASN A 345 -5.41 10.20 -18.10
C ASN A 345 -5.03 9.85 -19.54
N ALA A 346 -4.07 8.91 -19.69
CA ALA A 346 -3.69 8.41 -21.00
C ALA A 346 -4.73 7.39 -21.51
N GLN A 347 -5.06 7.45 -22.80
CA GLN A 347 -6.07 6.61 -23.42
C GLN A 347 -5.47 5.88 -24.62
N LEU A 348 -5.97 4.66 -24.88
CA LEU A 348 -5.63 3.84 -26.03
C LEU A 348 -6.89 3.47 -26.78
N GLU A 349 -6.91 3.79 -28.07
CA GLU A 349 -7.98 3.37 -29.00
C GLU A 349 -7.35 2.60 -30.16
N ILE A 350 -7.98 1.48 -30.58
CA ILE A 350 -7.53 0.67 -31.70
C ILE A 350 -8.70 0.51 -32.66
N ILE A 351 -8.53 0.98 -33.89
CA ILE A 351 -9.55 1.03 -34.92
C ILE A 351 -9.13 0.11 -36.08
N ASP A 352 -9.95 -0.89 -36.39
CA ASP A 352 -9.79 -1.69 -37.63
C ASP A 352 -10.40 -0.92 -38.79
N LYS A 353 -9.58 -0.57 -39.77
CA LYS A 353 -10.04 0.11 -40.96
C LYS A 353 -10.79 -0.88 -41.89
N LYS A 354 -12.02 -0.52 -42.29
CA LYS A 354 -12.83 -1.31 -43.22
C LYS A 354 -13.31 -0.40 -44.32
N ASP A 355 -12.72 -0.53 -45.52
CA ASP A 355 -13.24 0.14 -46.71
C ASP A 355 -14.33 -0.70 -47.42
N ASP A 356 -14.34 -2.02 -47.19
CA ASP A 356 -15.36 -2.96 -47.69
C ASP A 356 -15.57 -4.04 -46.61
N PRO A 357 -16.80 -4.57 -46.39
CA PRO A 357 -17.06 -5.65 -45.42
C PRO A 357 -16.19 -6.89 -45.61
N GLN A 358 -15.54 -7.05 -46.76
CA GLN A 358 -14.70 -8.22 -47.09
C GLN A 358 -13.20 -7.94 -47.09
N THR A 359 -12.72 -6.67 -47.05
CA THR A 359 -11.30 -6.31 -47.09
C THR A 359 -10.98 -5.31 -45.99
N ALA A 360 -10.31 -5.79 -44.95
CA ALA A 360 -9.73 -4.87 -43.94
C ALA A 360 -8.50 -4.18 -44.55
N THR A 361 -8.45 -2.86 -44.55
CA THR A 361 -7.38 -2.06 -45.17
C THR A 361 -6.36 -1.55 -44.13
N GLY A 362 -6.16 -2.26 -43.04
CA GLY A 362 -5.14 -1.97 -42.04
C GLY A 362 -5.70 -1.66 -40.65
N THR A 363 -4.85 -1.16 -39.77
CA THR A 363 -5.17 -0.83 -38.38
C THR A 363 -4.70 0.59 -38.06
N LYS A 364 -5.51 1.29 -37.26
CA LYS A 364 -5.15 2.59 -36.72
C LYS A 364 -5.14 2.52 -35.19
N VAL A 365 -4.01 2.86 -34.57
CA VAL A 365 -3.84 2.93 -33.13
C VAL A 365 -3.68 4.39 -32.72
N ILE A 366 -4.44 4.83 -31.75
CA ILE A 366 -4.41 6.19 -31.21
C ILE A 366 -4.05 6.12 -29.73
N LEU A 367 -2.96 6.75 -29.35
CA LEU A 367 -2.54 6.94 -27.97
C LEU A 367 -2.69 8.41 -27.62
N THR A 368 -3.51 8.74 -26.62
CA THR A 368 -3.73 10.12 -26.17
C THR A 368 -3.07 10.31 -24.81
N PHE A 369 -2.22 11.33 -24.69
CA PHE A 369 -1.53 11.70 -23.47
C PHE A 369 -1.92 13.12 -23.08
N ASN A 370 -2.47 13.33 -21.90
CA ASN A 370 -2.75 14.66 -21.38
C ASN A 370 -1.43 15.32 -20.94
N GLN A 371 -1.22 16.56 -21.34
CA GLN A 371 -0.14 17.36 -20.79
C GLN A 371 -0.49 17.64 -19.33
N ALA A 372 0.45 17.37 -18.41
CA ALA A 372 0.28 17.75 -17.02
C ALA A 372 0.32 19.29 -16.93
N GLU A 373 -0.64 19.90 -16.20
CA GLU A 373 -0.54 21.30 -15.81
C GLU A 373 0.72 21.59 -14.98
#